data_4351ded5d2ef13336610c138af587960
#
_entry.id   4351ded5d2ef13336610c138af587960
#
_cell.length_a   1.000
_cell.length_b   1.000
_cell.length_c   1.000
_cell.angle_alpha   90.00
_cell.angle_beta   90.00
_cell.angle_gamma   90.00
#
_symmetry.space_group_name_H-M   'P 1'
#
loop_
_entity.id
_entity.type
_entity.pdbx_description
1 polymer ?
#
loop_
_entity_poly.entity_id
_entity_poly.type
_entity_poly.pdbx_seq_one_letter_code
_entity_poly.pdbx_strand_id
1 'polypeptide(L)'
;MTQQNRREFNVTPVDARTRLDRFLAKTAPEFSRSRIQALIRQGHITVNGAAPRARDMVRAGDRIALVEPPMEAIDLAPEKIALSVLFEDDDLIVINKPAGISVHPGAGRKSGTLVNALLSHCKDLSGIGGKERPGIVHRLDKETSGCLVVAKNDFAHIDLGRQFASRTVDKIYLALVAGKLRGASGSIVAPIRRHRVHRKKMAIVREGGRMARTDFKVVRTGRKATLLQCRLHSGRTHQIRVHLQHLGYPILGDAVYGGRHAGQFSRQMLHAWKLGFDHPRGKGRMDFEAPLPEDFAKTIGEVIG
;
A
#
# COMPACT_ATOMS: atom_id res chain seq x y z
N MET A 1 30.85 14.91 -14.95
CA MET A 1 30.90 15.02 -13.47
C MET A 1 29.55 15.49 -13.01
N THR A 2 28.69 14.59 -12.54
CA THR A 2 27.33 14.91 -12.07
C THR A 2 27.47 15.63 -10.73
N GLN A 3 27.00 16.87 -10.64
CA GLN A 3 26.93 17.61 -9.37
C GLN A 3 26.10 16.79 -8.39
N GLN A 4 26.77 16.22 -7.38
CA GLN A 4 26.09 15.61 -6.24
C GLN A 4 25.31 16.71 -5.53
N ASN A 5 24.00 16.57 -5.41
CA ASN A 5 23.12 17.53 -4.77
C ASN A 5 23.40 17.49 -3.25
N ARG A 6 24.36 18.32 -2.78
CA ARG A 6 24.75 18.44 -1.38
C ARG A 6 23.92 19.51 -0.72
N ARG A 7 23.26 19.17 0.37
CA ARG A 7 22.51 20.09 1.22
C ARG A 7 23.14 20.18 2.60
N GLU A 8 23.12 21.37 3.18
CA GLU A 8 23.63 21.62 4.52
C GLU A 8 22.53 22.19 5.41
N PHE A 9 22.48 21.70 6.65
CA PHE A 9 21.55 22.13 7.68
C PHE A 9 22.34 22.52 8.93
N ASN A 10 22.05 23.70 9.49
CA ASN A 10 22.60 24.15 10.76
C ASN A 10 21.56 23.95 11.85
N VAL A 11 21.97 23.34 12.96
CA VAL A 11 21.08 23.10 14.09
C VAL A 11 20.98 24.37 14.94
N THR A 12 19.76 24.87 15.09
CA THR A 12 19.49 26.03 15.97
C THR A 12 19.35 25.62 17.43
N PRO A 13 19.47 26.54 18.41
CA PRO A 13 19.22 26.24 19.82
C PRO A 13 17.84 25.61 20.09
N VAL A 14 16.82 26.02 19.32
CA VAL A 14 15.44 25.50 19.47
C VAL A 14 15.33 24.02 19.04
N ASP A 15 16.15 23.59 18.10
CA ASP A 15 16.14 22.22 17.58
C ASP A 15 17.13 21.29 18.33
N ALA A 16 17.95 21.85 19.24
CA ALA A 16 18.89 21.08 20.04
C ALA A 16 18.21 20.00 20.88
N ARG A 17 18.92 18.92 21.16
CA ARG A 17 18.41 17.73 21.86
C ARG A 17 17.28 17.01 21.15
N THR A 18 17.09 17.25 19.84
CA THR A 18 16.22 16.46 18.99
C THR A 18 17.02 15.31 18.38
N ARG A 19 16.41 14.17 18.15
CA ARG A 19 17.05 13.07 17.41
C ARG A 19 17.31 13.49 15.97
N LEU A 20 18.48 13.13 15.44
CA LEU A 20 18.90 13.46 14.07
C LEU A 20 17.86 13.08 13.01
N ASP A 21 17.28 11.85 13.12
CA ASP A 21 16.27 11.38 12.16
C ASP A 21 14.95 12.19 12.23
N ARG A 22 14.62 12.79 13.37
CA ARG A 22 13.46 13.67 13.53
C ARG A 22 13.75 15.09 13.08
N PHE A 23 14.94 15.60 13.42
CA PHE A 23 15.37 16.91 12.99
C PHE A 23 15.34 17.01 11.45
N LEU A 24 15.98 16.06 10.77
CA LEU A 24 15.99 16.03 9.30
C LEU A 24 14.60 15.81 8.70
N ALA A 25 13.74 15.01 9.29
CA ALA A 25 12.37 14.84 8.81
C ALA A 25 11.52 16.11 8.93
N LYS A 26 11.89 17.04 9.84
CA LYS A 26 11.26 18.36 9.99
C LYS A 26 11.83 19.38 8.99
N THR A 27 13.16 19.41 8.82
CA THR A 27 13.87 20.43 8.02
C THR A 27 13.99 20.06 6.55
N ALA A 28 13.86 18.80 6.19
CA ALA A 28 13.85 18.26 4.82
C ALA A 28 12.59 17.38 4.61
N PRO A 29 11.39 17.99 4.54
CA PRO A 29 10.10 17.27 4.53
C PRO A 29 9.88 16.44 3.27
N GLU A 30 10.66 16.63 2.22
CA GLU A 30 10.72 15.82 1.00
C GLU A 30 11.29 14.41 1.25
N PHE A 31 12.02 14.20 2.37
CA PHE A 31 12.50 12.88 2.74
C PHE A 31 11.63 12.24 3.83
N SER A 32 11.14 11.05 3.58
CA SER A 32 10.52 10.27 4.65
C SER A 32 11.56 9.92 5.73
N ARG A 33 11.12 9.81 6.98
CA ARG A 33 12.00 9.41 8.09
C ARG A 33 12.72 8.08 7.82
N SER A 34 12.07 7.13 7.15
CA SER A 34 12.68 5.87 6.76
C SER A 34 13.81 6.07 5.73
N ARG A 35 13.63 7.00 4.78
CA ARG A 35 14.65 7.36 3.80
C ARG A 35 15.85 8.03 4.48
N ILE A 36 15.62 8.98 5.39
CA ILE A 36 16.67 9.61 6.20
C ILE A 36 17.48 8.56 6.96
N GLN A 37 16.82 7.61 7.62
CA GLN A 37 17.50 6.53 8.34
C GLN A 37 18.31 5.62 7.39
N ALA A 38 17.85 5.39 6.17
CA ALA A 38 18.61 4.67 5.16
C ALA A 38 19.84 5.45 4.71
N LEU A 39 19.69 6.75 4.41
CA LEU A 39 20.80 7.64 4.03
C LEU A 39 21.87 7.74 5.12
N ILE A 40 21.47 7.78 6.40
CA ILE A 40 22.41 7.75 7.53
C ILE A 40 23.19 6.43 7.55
N ARG A 41 22.52 5.29 7.42
CA ARG A 41 23.19 3.96 7.38
C ARG A 41 24.12 3.80 6.19
N GLN A 42 23.83 4.43 5.08
CA GLN A 42 24.61 4.38 3.84
C GLN A 42 25.77 5.40 3.82
N GLY A 43 25.92 6.22 4.88
CA GLY A 43 26.98 7.23 4.97
C GLY A 43 26.73 8.50 4.15
N HIS A 44 25.51 8.72 3.64
CA HIS A 44 25.15 9.92 2.90
C HIS A 44 24.79 11.13 3.76
N ILE A 45 24.78 10.95 5.08
CA ILE A 45 24.54 12.02 6.06
C ILE A 45 25.69 12.05 7.06
N THR A 46 26.28 13.23 7.25
CA THR A 46 27.31 13.46 8.25
C THR A 46 26.91 14.59 9.20
N VAL A 47 27.38 14.53 10.44
CA VAL A 47 27.28 15.62 11.43
C VAL A 47 28.70 16.05 11.78
N ASN A 48 29.02 17.32 11.52
CA ASN A 48 30.38 17.88 11.70
C ASN A 48 31.47 17.03 10.99
N GLY A 49 31.13 16.44 9.83
CA GLY A 49 32.02 15.58 9.06
C GLY A 49 32.09 14.10 9.52
N ALA A 50 31.50 13.75 10.67
CA ALA A 50 31.51 12.40 11.21
C ALA A 50 30.21 11.63 10.86
N ALA A 51 30.30 10.30 10.76
CA ALA A 51 29.15 9.42 10.51
C ALA A 51 28.29 9.26 11.78
N PRO A 52 27.02 9.71 11.75
CA PRO A 52 26.13 9.65 12.90
C PRO A 52 25.29 8.37 12.91
N ARG A 53 24.62 8.15 14.04
CA ARG A 53 23.49 7.22 14.14
C ARG A 53 22.17 7.98 14.06
N ALA A 54 21.14 7.37 13.51
CA ALA A 54 19.81 8.00 13.37
C ALA A 54 19.18 8.47 14.70
N ARG A 55 19.58 7.85 15.80
CA ARG A 55 19.11 8.15 17.16
C ARG A 55 19.93 9.21 17.88
N ASP A 56 21.06 9.64 17.33
CA ASP A 56 21.94 10.60 17.97
C ASP A 56 21.21 11.94 18.14
N MET A 57 21.46 12.61 19.26
CA MET A 57 20.86 13.90 19.57
C MET A 57 21.70 15.01 18.95
N VAL A 58 21.07 15.88 18.17
CA VAL A 58 21.74 17.05 17.59
C VAL A 58 21.96 18.14 18.66
N ARG A 59 23.04 18.92 18.51
CA ARG A 59 23.41 20.03 19.39
C ARG A 59 23.32 21.35 18.63
N ALA A 60 23.06 22.43 19.35
CA ALA A 60 23.12 23.76 18.75
C ALA A 60 24.49 24.01 18.11
N GLY A 61 24.53 24.50 16.88
CA GLY A 61 25.75 24.72 16.11
C GLY A 61 26.23 23.51 15.31
N ASP A 62 25.62 22.32 15.44
CA ASP A 62 25.98 21.18 14.60
C ASP A 62 25.68 21.50 13.12
N ARG A 63 26.63 21.14 12.25
CA ARG A 63 26.50 21.19 10.78
C ARG A 63 26.21 19.80 10.23
N ILE A 64 25.06 19.66 9.61
CA ILE A 64 24.62 18.38 9.03
C ILE A 64 24.71 18.51 7.52
N ALA A 65 25.51 17.65 6.89
CA ALA A 65 25.58 17.56 5.45
C ALA A 65 24.84 16.31 4.98
N LEU A 66 23.94 16.49 4.00
CA LEU A 66 23.22 15.44 3.31
C LEU A 66 23.66 15.45 1.84
N VAL A 67 24.20 14.35 1.38
CA VAL A 67 24.54 14.12 -0.03
C VAL A 67 23.51 13.16 -0.60
N GLU A 68 22.73 13.63 -1.57
CA GLU A 68 21.80 12.75 -2.26
C GLU A 68 22.58 11.79 -3.16
N PRO A 69 22.52 10.47 -2.92
CA PRO A 69 23.10 9.53 -3.87
C PRO A 69 22.34 9.65 -5.21
N PRO A 70 23.01 9.44 -6.33
CA PRO A 70 22.33 9.32 -7.61
C PRO A 70 21.22 8.26 -7.49
N MET A 71 20.08 8.51 -8.13
CA MET A 71 18.99 7.52 -8.14
C MET A 71 19.54 6.19 -8.63
N GLU A 72 19.54 5.20 -7.75
CA GLU A 72 19.93 3.86 -8.15
C GLU A 72 18.98 3.39 -9.25
N ALA A 73 19.54 2.94 -10.37
CA ALA A 73 18.75 2.43 -11.49
C ALA A 73 17.77 1.36 -10.99
N ILE A 74 16.50 1.52 -11.37
CA ILE A 74 15.45 0.55 -11.06
C ILE A 74 15.83 -0.76 -11.76
N ASP A 75 16.11 -1.79 -10.98
CA ASP A 75 16.50 -3.14 -11.49
C ASP A 75 15.30 -3.93 -12.04
N LEU A 76 14.32 -3.21 -12.62
CA LEU A 76 13.10 -3.78 -13.18
C LEU A 76 12.93 -3.31 -14.61
N ALA A 77 12.82 -4.26 -15.54
CA ALA A 77 12.58 -3.96 -16.94
C ALA A 77 11.16 -3.42 -17.15
N PRO A 78 10.98 -2.34 -17.93
CA PRO A 78 9.69 -1.91 -18.40
C PRO A 78 9.05 -3.01 -19.28
N GLU A 79 7.75 -3.27 -19.08
CA GLU A 79 7.01 -4.24 -19.90
C GLU A 79 5.72 -3.62 -20.42
N LYS A 80 5.41 -3.83 -21.70
CA LYS A 80 4.17 -3.38 -22.35
C LYS A 80 2.98 -4.26 -21.91
N ILE A 81 2.48 -3.99 -20.72
CA ILE A 81 1.27 -4.61 -20.18
C ILE A 81 0.17 -3.55 -20.16
N ALA A 82 -1.00 -3.85 -20.72
CA ALA A 82 -2.11 -2.91 -20.79
C ALA A 82 -2.56 -2.48 -19.37
N LEU A 83 -2.70 -1.18 -19.17
CA LEU A 83 -3.21 -0.59 -17.93
C LEU A 83 -4.62 -0.04 -18.18
N SER A 84 -5.55 -0.37 -17.30
CA SER A 84 -6.86 0.27 -17.25
C SER A 84 -6.77 1.50 -16.35
N VAL A 85 -6.50 2.66 -16.96
CA VAL A 85 -6.32 3.93 -16.26
C VAL A 85 -7.69 4.54 -15.95
N LEU A 86 -7.95 4.89 -14.69
CA LEU A 86 -9.14 5.61 -14.24
C LEU A 86 -8.90 7.12 -14.20
N PHE A 87 -7.68 7.52 -13.89
CA PHE A 87 -7.24 8.91 -13.85
C PHE A 87 -5.72 8.99 -13.93
N GLU A 88 -5.21 10.03 -14.56
CA GLU A 88 -3.77 10.34 -14.58
C GLU A 88 -3.56 11.85 -14.69
N ASP A 89 -2.57 12.36 -13.93
CA ASP A 89 -2.02 13.70 -14.08
C ASP A 89 -0.48 13.68 -13.88
N ASP A 90 0.13 14.84 -13.62
CA ASP A 90 1.58 14.93 -13.42
C ASP A 90 2.06 14.35 -12.09
N ASP A 91 1.16 14.19 -11.10
CA ASP A 91 1.50 13.78 -9.75
C ASP A 91 1.17 12.30 -9.47
N LEU A 92 0.10 11.79 -10.04
CA LEU A 92 -0.37 10.44 -9.72
C LEU A 92 -1.11 9.78 -10.89
N ILE A 93 -1.21 8.46 -10.83
CA ILE A 93 -2.06 7.65 -11.70
C ILE A 93 -2.93 6.74 -10.84
N VAL A 94 -4.23 6.67 -11.14
CA VAL A 94 -5.18 5.73 -10.56
C VAL A 94 -5.58 4.70 -11.59
N ILE A 95 -5.45 3.44 -11.26
CA ILE A 95 -5.72 2.32 -12.16
C ILE A 95 -6.77 1.38 -11.59
N ASN A 96 -7.55 0.75 -12.48
CA ASN A 96 -8.32 -0.44 -12.19
C ASN A 96 -7.43 -1.66 -12.41
N LYS A 97 -6.75 -2.13 -11.35
CA LYS A 97 -5.85 -3.28 -11.42
C LYS A 97 -6.66 -4.55 -11.75
N PRO A 98 -6.32 -5.30 -12.81
CA PRO A 98 -6.93 -6.61 -13.01
C PRO A 98 -6.48 -7.61 -11.93
N ALA A 99 -7.25 -8.65 -11.71
CA ALA A 99 -6.80 -9.82 -10.97
C ALA A 99 -5.70 -10.57 -11.74
N GLY A 100 -4.91 -11.39 -11.05
CA GLY A 100 -3.85 -12.21 -11.68
C GLY A 100 -2.49 -11.52 -11.79
N ILE A 101 -2.41 -10.18 -11.64
CA ILE A 101 -1.14 -9.43 -11.67
C ILE A 101 -0.72 -8.98 -10.26
N SER A 102 0.54 -9.24 -9.89
CA SER A 102 1.12 -8.73 -8.64
C SER A 102 1.45 -7.25 -8.77
N VAL A 103 1.30 -6.48 -7.69
CA VAL A 103 1.62 -5.04 -7.71
C VAL A 103 3.11 -4.82 -7.94
N HIS A 104 3.96 -5.56 -7.24
CA HIS A 104 5.42 -5.45 -7.31
C HIS A 104 6.06 -6.83 -7.30
N PRO A 105 7.33 -6.94 -7.72
CA PRO A 105 8.09 -8.18 -7.61
C PRO A 105 8.07 -8.78 -6.21
N GLY A 106 8.16 -10.10 -6.15
CA GLY A 106 8.27 -10.86 -4.91
C GLY A 106 9.26 -12.00 -5.09
N ALA A 107 9.47 -12.79 -4.04
CA ALA A 107 10.41 -13.91 -4.08
C ALA A 107 10.16 -14.80 -5.33
N GLY A 108 11.13 -14.82 -6.24
CA GLY A 108 11.12 -15.66 -7.44
C GLY A 108 10.47 -15.06 -8.70
N ARG A 109 9.95 -13.81 -8.68
CA ARG A 109 9.37 -13.18 -9.88
C ARG A 109 9.83 -11.73 -9.98
N LYS A 110 10.61 -11.39 -11.02
CA LYS A 110 11.11 -10.04 -11.32
C LYS A 110 10.35 -9.35 -12.47
N SER A 111 9.44 -10.05 -13.15
CA SER A 111 8.74 -9.61 -14.37
C SER A 111 7.24 -9.89 -14.28
N GLY A 112 6.45 -9.32 -15.19
CA GLY A 112 5.01 -9.52 -15.27
C GLY A 112 4.26 -8.92 -14.08
N THR A 113 4.75 -7.81 -13.52
CA THR A 113 4.11 -7.11 -12.40
C THR A 113 3.54 -5.76 -12.86
N LEU A 114 2.66 -5.20 -12.03
CA LEU A 114 2.11 -3.88 -12.29
C LEU A 114 3.20 -2.81 -12.36
N VAL A 115 4.25 -2.92 -11.53
CA VAL A 115 5.40 -2.00 -11.58
C VAL A 115 6.10 -2.06 -12.94
N ASN A 116 6.27 -3.24 -13.56
CA ASN A 116 6.84 -3.36 -14.91
C ASN A 116 5.98 -2.62 -15.95
N ALA A 117 4.63 -2.75 -15.85
CA ALA A 117 3.70 -2.03 -16.70
C ALA A 117 3.77 -0.51 -16.52
N LEU A 118 3.82 -0.05 -15.25
CA LEU A 118 3.94 1.37 -14.91
C LEU A 118 5.25 1.99 -15.39
N LEU A 119 6.36 1.26 -15.30
CA LEU A 119 7.66 1.70 -15.85
C LEU A 119 7.65 1.86 -17.37
N SER A 120 6.82 1.10 -18.07
CA SER A 120 6.63 1.24 -19.52
C SER A 120 5.68 2.40 -19.87
N HIS A 121 4.73 2.71 -19.00
CA HIS A 121 3.70 3.73 -19.22
C HIS A 121 4.15 5.13 -18.75
N CYS A 122 4.72 5.24 -17.55
CA CYS A 122 5.15 6.50 -16.94
C CYS A 122 6.65 6.69 -17.17
N LYS A 123 7.05 7.87 -17.67
CA LYS A 123 8.48 8.21 -17.82
C LYS A 123 9.14 8.45 -16.46
N ASP A 124 8.39 9.01 -15.50
CA ASP A 124 8.86 9.41 -14.19
C ASP A 124 7.99 8.76 -13.11
N LEU A 125 8.52 7.80 -12.40
CA LEU A 125 7.89 7.24 -11.20
C LEU A 125 8.73 7.58 -9.97
N SER A 126 8.06 7.90 -8.86
CA SER A 126 8.75 8.16 -7.60
C SER A 126 9.69 7.03 -7.20
N GLY A 127 10.96 7.35 -6.98
CA GLY A 127 11.99 6.41 -6.52
C GLY A 127 11.94 6.12 -5.01
N ILE A 128 11.11 6.81 -4.21
CA ILE A 128 11.07 6.69 -2.74
C ILE A 128 10.73 5.28 -2.29
N GLY A 129 9.92 4.53 -3.03
CA GLY A 129 9.58 3.14 -2.76
C GLY A 129 10.77 2.15 -2.87
N GLY A 130 11.93 2.62 -3.31
CA GLY A 130 13.12 1.83 -3.59
C GLY A 130 13.04 1.10 -4.94
N LYS A 131 14.14 0.38 -5.28
CA LYS A 131 14.36 -0.26 -6.58
C LYS A 131 13.21 -1.17 -7.06
N GLU A 132 12.46 -1.77 -6.13
CA GLU A 132 11.44 -2.76 -6.44
C GLU A 132 10.01 -2.22 -6.42
N ARG A 133 9.79 -0.98 -5.96
CA ARG A 133 8.44 -0.43 -5.70
C ARG A 133 8.29 1.05 -6.08
N PRO A 134 8.78 1.49 -7.23
CA PRO A 134 8.67 2.90 -7.62
C PRO A 134 7.19 3.33 -7.62
N GLY A 135 6.91 4.46 -6.99
CA GLY A 135 5.57 5.05 -6.90
C GLY A 135 4.54 4.33 -6.03
N ILE A 136 4.84 3.14 -5.51
CA ILE A 136 3.86 2.30 -4.81
C ILE A 136 3.68 2.74 -3.36
N VAL A 137 2.55 3.36 -3.04
CA VAL A 137 2.17 3.83 -1.69
C VAL A 137 1.28 2.83 -0.93
N HIS A 138 0.57 1.96 -1.65
CA HIS A 138 -0.22 0.85 -1.09
C HIS A 138 -0.26 -0.34 -2.06
N ARG A 139 -0.93 -1.42 -1.67
CA ARG A 139 -0.97 -2.63 -2.49
C ARG A 139 -2.30 -3.36 -2.41
N LEU A 140 -2.60 -4.07 -3.49
CA LEU A 140 -3.62 -5.12 -3.53
C LEU A 140 -2.94 -6.50 -3.62
N ASP A 141 -3.65 -7.53 -3.18
CA ASP A 141 -3.21 -8.91 -3.41
C ASP A 141 -3.25 -9.23 -4.92
N LYS A 142 -2.47 -10.22 -5.37
CA LYS A 142 -2.37 -10.61 -6.77
C LYS A 142 -3.75 -10.84 -7.40
N GLU A 143 -4.58 -11.62 -6.72
CA GLU A 143 -5.92 -12.01 -7.20
C GLU A 143 -7.04 -11.04 -6.78
N THR A 144 -6.72 -9.91 -6.16
CA THR A 144 -7.66 -8.81 -5.89
C THR A 144 -7.62 -7.82 -7.04
N SER A 145 -8.79 -7.49 -7.60
CA SER A 145 -8.97 -6.47 -8.62
C SER A 145 -9.37 -5.12 -8.02
N GLY A 146 -9.31 -4.04 -8.81
CA GLY A 146 -9.90 -2.74 -8.47
C GLY A 146 -8.93 -1.60 -8.27
N CYS A 147 -9.38 -0.52 -7.66
CA CYS A 147 -8.69 0.76 -7.52
C CYS A 147 -7.33 0.65 -6.84
N LEU A 148 -6.31 1.22 -7.49
CA LEU A 148 -4.96 1.38 -6.94
C LEU A 148 -4.39 2.71 -7.40
N VAL A 149 -3.88 3.53 -6.45
CA VAL A 149 -3.18 4.79 -6.74
C VAL A 149 -1.67 4.59 -6.69
N VAL A 150 -0.97 5.24 -7.62
CA VAL A 150 0.49 5.22 -7.74
C VAL A 150 0.97 6.66 -7.87
N ALA A 151 2.04 7.01 -7.17
CA ALA A 151 2.67 8.32 -7.23
C ALA A 151 3.65 8.38 -8.40
N LYS A 152 3.56 9.44 -9.22
CA LYS A 152 4.49 9.66 -10.35
C LYS A 152 5.75 10.43 -9.92
N ASN A 153 5.69 11.20 -8.83
CA ASN A 153 6.83 11.93 -8.29
C ASN A 153 6.93 11.78 -6.76
N ASP A 154 8.05 12.23 -6.20
CA ASP A 154 8.36 12.07 -4.78
C ASP A 154 7.45 12.89 -3.87
N PHE A 155 7.02 14.07 -4.30
CA PHE A 155 6.07 14.91 -3.56
C PHE A 155 4.74 14.17 -3.34
N ALA A 156 4.16 13.65 -4.42
CA ALA A 156 2.93 12.86 -4.36
C ALA A 156 3.10 11.58 -3.53
N HIS A 157 4.27 10.91 -3.64
CA HIS A 157 4.55 9.71 -2.85
C HIS A 157 4.56 9.98 -1.35
N ILE A 158 5.20 11.07 -0.92
CA ILE A 158 5.27 11.45 0.50
C ILE A 158 3.89 11.80 1.01
N ASP A 159 3.14 12.63 0.27
CA ASP A 159 1.82 13.06 0.71
C ASP A 159 0.82 11.90 0.77
N LEU A 160 0.69 11.12 -0.30
CA LEU A 160 -0.15 9.92 -0.30
C LEU A 160 0.29 8.94 0.80
N GLY A 161 1.60 8.74 0.97
CA GLY A 161 2.13 7.91 2.06
C GLY A 161 1.69 8.40 3.45
N ARG A 162 1.64 9.73 3.66
CA ARG A 162 1.13 10.37 4.88
C ARG A 162 -0.38 10.10 5.04
N GLN A 163 -1.17 10.27 3.99
CA GLN A 163 -2.61 10.02 4.01
C GLN A 163 -2.93 8.54 4.34
N PHE A 164 -2.20 7.58 3.75
CA PHE A 164 -2.33 6.15 4.10
C PHE A 164 -1.93 5.87 5.56
N ALA A 165 -0.88 6.52 6.07
CA ALA A 165 -0.41 6.35 7.44
C ALA A 165 -1.37 6.95 8.47
N SER A 166 -1.94 8.13 8.19
CA SER A 166 -2.95 8.81 9.02
C SER A 166 -4.35 8.22 8.87
N ARG A 167 -4.55 7.31 7.90
CA ARG A 167 -5.82 6.62 7.64
C ARG A 167 -6.94 7.54 7.17
N THR A 168 -6.61 8.60 6.47
CA THR A 168 -7.59 9.52 5.85
C THR A 168 -8.07 9.03 4.48
N VAL A 169 -7.39 8.01 3.91
CA VAL A 169 -7.77 7.37 2.64
C VAL A 169 -8.97 6.45 2.84
N ASP A 170 -10.05 6.67 2.09
CA ASP A 170 -11.18 5.77 2.03
C ASP A 170 -10.88 4.57 1.14
N LYS A 171 -11.12 3.37 1.67
CA LYS A 171 -10.90 2.10 0.97
C LYS A 171 -12.12 1.22 1.16
N ILE A 172 -12.91 1.09 0.11
CA ILE A 172 -14.13 0.30 0.13
C ILE A 172 -13.98 -0.86 -0.87
N TYR A 173 -14.26 -2.05 -0.39
CA TYR A 173 -14.17 -3.29 -1.14
C TYR A 173 -15.53 -3.95 -1.25
N LEU A 174 -15.73 -4.70 -2.33
CA LEU A 174 -16.79 -5.69 -2.43
C LEU A 174 -16.18 -7.07 -2.20
N ALA A 175 -16.81 -7.85 -1.34
CA ALA A 175 -16.40 -9.21 -1.01
C ALA A 175 -17.62 -10.15 -1.09
N LEU A 176 -17.48 -11.23 -1.84
CA LEU A 176 -18.51 -12.26 -1.90
C LEU A 176 -18.10 -13.43 -0.99
N VAL A 177 -18.84 -13.64 0.08
CA VAL A 177 -18.50 -14.63 1.12
C VAL A 177 -19.42 -15.82 1.10
N ALA A 178 -18.92 -16.96 1.57
CA ALA A 178 -19.69 -18.19 1.70
C ALA A 178 -20.74 -18.09 2.82
N GLY A 179 -21.95 -18.55 2.53
CA GLY A 179 -23.04 -18.64 3.50
C GLY A 179 -23.84 -17.36 3.68
N LYS A 180 -24.88 -17.46 4.49
CA LYS A 180 -25.77 -16.34 4.86
C LYS A 180 -25.23 -15.68 6.12
N LEU A 181 -24.67 -14.50 5.99
CA LEU A 181 -24.19 -13.73 7.14
C LEU A 181 -25.39 -13.23 7.95
N ARG A 182 -25.33 -13.42 9.28
CA ARG A 182 -26.36 -12.93 10.21
C ARG A 182 -26.07 -11.48 10.55
N GLY A 183 -27.10 -10.63 10.53
CA GLY A 183 -27.01 -9.18 10.77
C GLY A 183 -26.71 -8.38 9.50
N ALA A 184 -27.06 -7.09 9.52
CA ALA A 184 -26.92 -6.20 8.38
C ALA A 184 -25.54 -5.56 8.24
N SER A 185 -24.77 -5.46 9.33
CA SER A 185 -23.45 -4.85 9.39
C SER A 185 -22.68 -5.29 10.63
N GLY A 186 -21.36 -5.02 10.65
CA GLY A 186 -20.52 -5.28 11.80
C GLY A 186 -19.11 -4.73 11.64
N SER A 187 -18.30 -4.89 12.69
CA SER A 187 -16.89 -4.49 12.72
C SER A 187 -16.03 -5.63 13.26
N ILE A 188 -14.92 -5.90 12.57
CA ILE A 188 -13.93 -6.89 12.99
C ILE A 188 -12.67 -6.12 13.40
N VAL A 189 -12.35 -6.15 14.70
CA VAL A 189 -11.17 -5.49 15.27
C VAL A 189 -10.29 -6.55 15.87
N ALA A 190 -9.19 -6.89 15.19
CA ALA A 190 -8.30 -7.95 15.64
C ALA A 190 -6.85 -7.74 15.17
N PRO A 191 -5.83 -8.09 15.97
CA PRO A 191 -4.45 -7.99 15.56
C PRO A 191 -4.08 -9.11 14.58
N ILE A 192 -3.39 -8.71 13.50
CA ILE A 192 -2.95 -9.62 12.44
C ILE A 192 -1.43 -9.71 12.44
N ARG A 193 -0.91 -10.93 12.30
CA ARG A 193 0.51 -11.19 12.02
C ARG A 193 0.66 -12.32 10.99
N ARG A 194 1.90 -12.51 10.53
CA ARG A 194 2.21 -13.67 9.67
C ARG A 194 2.05 -14.98 10.45
N HIS A 195 1.41 -15.98 9.85
CA HIS A 195 1.24 -17.31 10.46
C HIS A 195 2.61 -17.92 10.76
N ARG A 196 2.78 -18.52 11.94
CA ARG A 196 4.08 -19.04 12.40
C ARG A 196 4.63 -20.14 11.49
N VAL A 197 3.78 -21.07 11.08
CA VAL A 197 4.16 -22.23 10.26
C VAL A 197 3.91 -21.96 8.77
N HIS A 198 2.71 -21.58 8.40
CA HIS A 198 2.33 -21.35 7.00
C HIS A 198 2.67 -19.93 6.56
N ARG A 199 3.91 -19.67 6.14
CA ARG A 199 4.42 -18.33 5.82
C ARG A 199 3.66 -17.57 4.71
N LYS A 200 2.87 -18.27 3.89
CA LYS A 200 1.97 -17.65 2.88
C LYS A 200 0.67 -17.11 3.50
N LYS A 201 0.36 -17.46 4.77
CA LYS A 201 -0.85 -17.05 5.49
C LYS A 201 -0.57 -15.92 6.50
N MET A 202 -1.60 -15.10 6.70
CA MET A 202 -1.73 -14.24 7.88
C MET A 202 -2.67 -14.91 8.86
N ALA A 203 -2.58 -14.54 10.14
CA ALA A 203 -3.43 -15.07 11.18
C ALA A 203 -3.83 -13.97 12.16
N ILE A 204 -5.04 -14.06 12.70
CA ILE A 204 -5.46 -13.33 13.88
C ILE A 204 -4.79 -13.95 15.09
N VAL A 205 -4.30 -13.11 15.99
CA VAL A 205 -3.59 -13.50 17.20
C VAL A 205 -4.04 -12.65 18.38
N ARG A 206 -3.89 -13.16 19.58
CA ARG A 206 -4.19 -12.38 20.79
C ARG A 206 -3.11 -11.35 21.07
N GLU A 207 -1.84 -11.70 20.86
CA GLU A 207 -0.68 -10.88 21.16
C GLU A 207 0.35 -10.86 20.02
N GLY A 208 1.16 -9.79 19.95
CA GLY A 208 2.28 -9.69 19.01
C GLY A 208 1.88 -9.50 17.55
N GLY A 209 0.63 -9.10 17.28
CA GLY A 209 0.12 -8.71 15.97
C GLY A 209 0.01 -7.20 15.80
N ARG A 210 -0.26 -6.76 14.58
CA ARG A 210 -0.57 -5.36 14.27
C ARG A 210 -2.08 -5.18 14.22
N MET A 211 -2.63 -4.26 15.03
CA MET A 211 -4.06 -3.98 15.06
C MET A 211 -4.61 -3.68 13.66
N ALA A 212 -5.74 -4.27 13.37
CA ALA A 212 -6.47 -4.11 12.13
C ALA A 212 -7.97 -3.98 12.41
N ARG A 213 -8.66 -3.12 11.62
CA ARG A 213 -10.10 -2.94 11.70
C ARG A 213 -10.69 -2.97 10.29
N THR A 214 -11.72 -3.80 10.13
CA THR A 214 -12.56 -3.92 8.93
C THR A 214 -14.01 -3.78 9.34
N ASP A 215 -14.71 -2.76 8.87
CA ASP A 215 -16.15 -2.63 9.00
C ASP A 215 -16.80 -3.26 7.76
N PHE A 216 -17.94 -3.91 7.92
CA PHE A 216 -18.66 -4.48 6.80
C PHE A 216 -20.16 -4.16 6.88
N LYS A 217 -20.78 -4.10 5.71
CA LYS A 217 -22.24 -3.95 5.53
C LYS A 217 -22.70 -5.00 4.52
N VAL A 218 -23.80 -5.68 4.82
CA VAL A 218 -24.44 -6.58 3.87
C VAL A 218 -25.10 -5.75 2.76
N VAL A 219 -24.73 -6.04 1.53
CA VAL A 219 -25.31 -5.42 0.33
C VAL A 219 -26.45 -6.28 -0.17
N ARG A 220 -26.22 -7.61 -0.27
CA ARG A 220 -27.22 -8.56 -0.77
C ARG A 220 -26.92 -9.96 -0.21
N THR A 221 -27.97 -10.68 0.15
CA THR A 221 -27.87 -12.06 0.63
C THR A 221 -28.59 -13.01 -0.33
N GLY A 222 -27.88 -14.03 -0.80
CA GLY A 222 -28.43 -15.10 -1.61
C GLY A 222 -28.62 -16.39 -0.81
N ARG A 223 -28.91 -17.48 -1.51
CA ARG A 223 -29.11 -18.79 -0.88
C ARG A 223 -27.81 -19.36 -0.28
N LYS A 224 -26.66 -19.20 -0.94
CA LYS A 224 -25.39 -19.82 -0.60
C LYS A 224 -24.28 -18.83 -0.27
N ALA A 225 -24.48 -17.54 -0.53
CA ALA A 225 -23.47 -16.52 -0.40
C ALA A 225 -24.07 -15.17 0.06
N THR A 226 -23.19 -14.29 0.54
CA THR A 226 -23.53 -12.91 0.90
C THR A 226 -22.53 -11.96 0.24
N LEU A 227 -23.03 -10.92 -0.42
CA LEU A 227 -22.23 -9.82 -0.93
C LEU A 227 -22.08 -8.77 0.18
N LEU A 228 -20.85 -8.46 0.51
CA LEU A 228 -20.48 -7.47 1.53
C LEU A 228 -19.79 -6.28 0.91
N GLN A 229 -20.09 -5.09 1.42
CA GLN A 229 -19.25 -3.92 1.30
C GLN A 229 -18.35 -3.85 2.54
N CYS A 230 -17.04 -3.84 2.36
CA CYS A 230 -16.06 -3.79 3.43
C CYS A 230 -15.28 -2.48 3.40
N ARG A 231 -15.27 -1.72 4.52
CA ARG A 231 -14.47 -0.50 4.69
C ARG A 231 -13.22 -0.82 5.52
N LEU A 232 -12.05 -0.48 4.98
CA LEU A 232 -10.77 -0.70 5.65
C LEU A 232 -10.28 0.55 6.39
N HIS A 233 -10.12 0.44 7.71
CA HIS A 233 -9.44 1.45 8.55
C HIS A 233 -7.93 1.21 8.68
N SER A 234 -7.44 0.09 8.21
CA SER A 234 -6.03 -0.29 8.15
C SER A 234 -5.77 -1.09 6.88
N GLY A 235 -4.51 -1.31 6.52
CA GLY A 235 -4.13 -2.05 5.30
C GLY A 235 -3.11 -3.15 5.62
N ARG A 236 -3.51 -4.19 6.39
CA ARG A 236 -2.61 -5.34 6.65
C ARG A 236 -2.73 -6.35 5.51
N THR A 237 -1.66 -7.05 5.24
CA THR A 237 -1.64 -8.12 4.23
C THR A 237 -2.79 -9.09 4.48
N HIS A 238 -3.58 -9.39 3.45
CA HIS A 238 -4.74 -10.30 3.47
C HIS A 238 -5.83 -9.90 4.51
N GLN A 239 -5.91 -8.63 4.93
CA GLN A 239 -6.73 -8.24 6.08
C GLN A 239 -8.20 -8.67 5.96
N ILE A 240 -8.91 -8.30 4.88
CA ILE A 240 -10.32 -8.66 4.69
C ILE A 240 -10.47 -10.18 4.67
N ARG A 241 -9.58 -10.88 3.99
CA ARG A 241 -9.61 -12.33 3.79
C ARG A 241 -9.51 -13.08 5.12
N VAL A 242 -8.52 -12.72 5.96
CA VAL A 242 -8.34 -13.37 7.26
C VAL A 242 -9.39 -12.94 8.28
N HIS A 243 -9.88 -11.69 8.22
CA HIS A 243 -10.96 -11.22 9.08
C HIS A 243 -12.28 -11.94 8.79
N LEU A 244 -12.68 -12.04 7.53
CA LEU A 244 -13.92 -12.72 7.15
C LEU A 244 -13.85 -14.23 7.38
N GLN A 245 -12.70 -14.86 7.15
CA GLN A 245 -12.46 -16.25 7.49
C GLN A 245 -12.58 -16.50 9.01
N HIS A 246 -12.03 -15.60 9.84
CA HIS A 246 -12.15 -15.66 11.30
C HIS A 246 -13.60 -15.53 11.79
N LEU A 247 -14.40 -14.72 11.09
CA LEU A 247 -15.84 -14.58 11.37
C LEU A 247 -16.67 -15.82 10.95
N GLY A 248 -16.04 -16.78 10.27
CA GLY A 248 -16.71 -17.99 9.76
C GLY A 248 -17.31 -17.84 8.36
N TYR A 249 -17.08 -16.69 7.69
CA TYR A 249 -17.58 -16.38 6.35
C TYR A 249 -16.43 -16.12 5.37
N PRO A 250 -15.68 -17.16 4.95
CA PRO A 250 -14.55 -17.00 4.05
C PRO A 250 -15.00 -16.48 2.69
N ILE A 251 -14.10 -15.75 2.01
CA ILE A 251 -14.33 -15.26 0.66
C ILE A 251 -14.38 -16.43 -0.32
N LEU A 252 -15.36 -16.44 -1.21
CA LEU A 252 -15.48 -17.45 -2.26
C LEU A 252 -14.27 -17.42 -3.19
N GLY A 253 -13.78 -18.60 -3.60
CA GLY A 253 -12.61 -18.76 -4.46
C GLY A 253 -11.27 -18.42 -3.81
N ASP A 254 -11.22 -18.12 -2.50
CA ASP A 254 -9.95 -17.85 -1.82
C ASP A 254 -9.16 -19.13 -1.59
N ALA A 255 -8.11 -19.35 -2.39
CA ALA A 255 -7.27 -20.55 -2.33
C ALA A 255 -6.51 -20.70 -0.99
N VAL A 256 -6.39 -19.63 -0.20
CA VAL A 256 -5.61 -19.62 1.05
C VAL A 256 -6.52 -19.75 2.27
N TYR A 257 -7.66 -19.04 2.28
CA TYR A 257 -8.56 -18.95 3.45
C TYR A 257 -9.94 -19.54 3.19
N GLY A 258 -10.27 -19.92 1.96
CA GLY A 258 -11.60 -20.37 1.54
C GLY A 258 -12.02 -21.73 2.11
N GLY A 259 -11.07 -22.51 2.65
CA GLY A 259 -11.38 -23.85 3.18
C GLY A 259 -12.04 -24.72 2.09
N ARG A 260 -13.21 -25.31 2.39
CA ARG A 260 -14.01 -26.13 1.45
C ARG A 260 -14.52 -25.35 0.22
N HIS A 261 -14.48 -24.03 0.25
CA HIS A 261 -14.88 -23.16 -0.87
C HIS A 261 -13.68 -22.72 -1.71
N ALA A 262 -12.46 -23.14 -1.36
CA ALA A 262 -11.27 -22.92 -2.17
C ALA A 262 -11.40 -23.66 -3.51
N GLY A 263 -11.09 -22.97 -4.62
CA GLY A 263 -11.14 -23.58 -5.95
C GLY A 263 -12.52 -23.66 -6.61
N GLN A 264 -13.59 -23.25 -5.94
CA GLN A 264 -14.92 -23.17 -6.58
C GLN A 264 -15.00 -22.08 -7.66
N PHE A 265 -14.13 -21.07 -7.55
CA PHE A 265 -14.01 -19.94 -8.51
C PHE A 265 -12.53 -19.72 -8.80
N SER A 266 -12.24 -19.12 -9.96
CA SER A 266 -10.87 -18.94 -10.49
C SER A 266 -9.96 -18.13 -9.56
N ARG A 267 -10.54 -17.28 -8.69
CA ARG A 267 -9.83 -16.41 -7.74
C ARG A 267 -10.70 -16.04 -6.55
N GLN A 268 -10.10 -15.38 -5.57
CA GLN A 268 -10.85 -14.76 -4.48
C GLN A 268 -11.81 -13.68 -5.00
N MET A 269 -13.09 -13.80 -4.69
CA MET A 269 -14.12 -12.82 -5.05
C MET A 269 -14.01 -11.59 -4.14
N LEU A 270 -12.94 -10.82 -4.35
CA LEU A 270 -12.59 -9.59 -3.63
C LEU A 270 -12.20 -8.52 -4.65
N HIS A 271 -12.82 -7.34 -4.55
CA HIS A 271 -12.63 -6.23 -5.45
C HIS A 271 -12.50 -4.91 -4.68
N ALA A 272 -11.41 -4.17 -4.90
CA ALA A 272 -11.18 -2.84 -4.36
C ALA A 272 -12.06 -1.82 -5.14
N TRP A 273 -13.32 -1.70 -4.72
CA TRP A 273 -14.35 -1.02 -5.47
C TRP A 273 -14.16 0.49 -5.49
N LYS A 274 -13.98 1.11 -4.30
CA LYS A 274 -13.83 2.57 -4.20
C LYS A 274 -12.56 2.95 -3.46
N LEU A 275 -11.93 4.03 -3.94
CA LEU A 275 -10.76 4.63 -3.34
C LEU A 275 -10.92 6.14 -3.30
N GLY A 276 -10.85 6.74 -2.10
CA GLY A 276 -10.95 8.19 -1.93
C GLY A 276 -9.77 8.73 -1.14
N PHE A 277 -9.17 9.83 -1.60
CA PHE A 277 -8.03 10.51 -0.98
C PHE A 277 -7.98 11.99 -1.41
N ASP A 278 -7.22 12.82 -0.71
CA ASP A 278 -7.02 14.20 -1.11
C ASP A 278 -5.89 14.29 -2.12
N HIS A 279 -6.07 15.11 -3.16
CA HIS A 279 -5.00 15.30 -4.17
C HIS A 279 -3.77 15.92 -3.51
N PRO A 280 -2.54 15.41 -3.76
CA PRO A 280 -1.31 15.88 -3.11
C PRO A 280 -1.07 17.38 -3.21
N ARG A 281 -1.50 18.01 -4.31
CA ARG A 281 -1.37 19.46 -4.52
C ARG A 281 -2.59 20.27 -4.11
N GLY A 282 -3.41 19.75 -3.21
CA GLY A 282 -4.55 20.52 -2.68
C GLY A 282 -5.68 20.79 -3.68
N LYS A 283 -5.77 20.01 -4.78
CA LYS A 283 -6.85 20.10 -5.77
C LYS A 283 -8.19 19.56 -5.25
N GLY A 284 -8.29 19.27 -3.97
CA GLY A 284 -9.50 18.77 -3.31
C GLY A 284 -9.54 17.24 -3.17
N ARG A 285 -10.68 16.77 -2.68
CA ARG A 285 -10.99 15.34 -2.52
C ARG A 285 -11.19 14.69 -3.89
N MET A 286 -10.60 13.53 -4.07
CA MET A 286 -10.78 12.66 -5.24
C MET A 286 -11.37 11.34 -4.82
N ASP A 287 -12.43 10.91 -5.49
CA ASP A 287 -13.09 9.64 -5.26
C ASP A 287 -13.19 8.86 -6.56
N PHE A 288 -12.73 7.62 -6.55
CA PHE A 288 -12.68 6.73 -7.70
C PHE A 288 -13.49 5.48 -7.45
N GLU A 289 -14.12 4.99 -8.49
CA GLU A 289 -14.86 3.73 -8.50
C GLU A 289 -14.35 2.85 -9.64
N ALA A 290 -13.90 1.65 -9.33
CA ALA A 290 -13.51 0.67 -10.33
C ALA A 290 -14.74 -0.13 -10.77
N PRO A 291 -14.97 -0.31 -12.08
CA PRO A 291 -16.06 -1.15 -12.56
C PRO A 291 -15.86 -2.60 -12.10
N LEU A 292 -16.96 -3.29 -11.78
CA LEU A 292 -16.94 -4.70 -11.43
C LEU A 292 -16.38 -5.54 -12.57
N PRO A 293 -15.40 -6.41 -12.32
CA PRO A 293 -14.94 -7.37 -13.32
C PRO A 293 -16.04 -8.35 -13.70
N GLU A 294 -16.04 -8.79 -14.95
CA GLU A 294 -17.05 -9.69 -15.51
C GLU A 294 -17.19 -11.00 -14.71
N ASP A 295 -16.07 -11.61 -14.33
CA ASP A 295 -16.04 -12.82 -13.51
C ASP A 295 -16.71 -12.62 -12.13
N PHE A 296 -16.52 -11.44 -11.52
CA PHE A 296 -17.13 -11.11 -10.24
C PHE A 296 -18.66 -10.88 -10.41
N ALA A 297 -19.07 -10.14 -11.44
CA ALA A 297 -20.48 -9.88 -11.74
C ALA A 297 -21.24 -11.18 -12.06
N LYS A 298 -20.64 -12.05 -12.89
CA LYS A 298 -21.17 -13.39 -13.20
C LYS A 298 -21.35 -14.23 -11.94
N THR A 299 -20.34 -14.25 -11.08
CA THR A 299 -20.41 -15.02 -9.81
C THR A 299 -21.51 -14.50 -8.90
N ILE A 300 -21.74 -13.17 -8.82
CA ILE A 300 -22.89 -12.63 -8.07
C ILE A 300 -24.21 -13.20 -8.61
N GLY A 301 -24.40 -13.20 -9.92
CA GLY A 301 -25.59 -13.77 -10.55
C GLY A 301 -25.82 -15.25 -10.22
N GLU A 302 -24.74 -16.04 -10.21
CA GLU A 302 -24.80 -17.48 -9.93
C GLU A 302 -25.14 -17.84 -8.47
N VAL A 303 -24.66 -17.04 -7.50
CA VAL A 303 -24.75 -17.44 -6.06
C VAL A 303 -25.71 -16.59 -5.23
N ILE A 304 -26.11 -15.43 -5.71
CA ILE A 304 -27.02 -14.51 -5.03
C ILE A 304 -28.38 -14.45 -5.73
N GLY A 305 -28.38 -14.59 -7.07
CA GLY A 305 -29.52 -14.45 -7.99
C GLY A 305 -30.76 -15.20 -7.72
#